data_e5cd2842c2e488646c231787a8100683
#
_entry.id   e5cd2842c2e488646c231787a8100683
#
_cell.length_a   1.000
_cell.length_b   1.000
_cell.length_c   1.000
_cell.angle_alpha   90.00
_cell.angle_beta   90.00
_cell.angle_gamma   90.00
#
_symmetry.space_group_name_H-M   'P 1'
#
loop_
_entity.id
_entity.type
_entity.pdbx_description
1 polymer ?
#
loop_
_entity_poly.entity_id
_entity_poly.type
_entity_poly.pdbx_seq_one_letter_code
_entity_poly.pdbx_strand_id
1 'polypeptide(L)'
;MNEPANRTVNNLRKSGDLQGAWEFGFQALQAAPQDTYLKGALFWVCYEFLKHQLENLNKRASSSNNYRPTDFEFEQIENLLQTIVNLDIATGGLEYKMLLVQFKKSLEWFPTLIHLVLRHQTVLFDDEAKTPFQAEKGEVPSLMLSTARQVASAWLRAREYWHLDLNQVMAFINQTREQASDTKHMMWLDYDQAKCLVVAGQYDQARELILPILRKKQKESWAWGESPRV
;
A
#
# COMPACT_ATOMS: atom_id res chain seq x y z
N MET A 1 -13.33 17.40 -35.86
CA MET A 1 -12.23 16.71 -35.13
C MET A 1 -12.87 15.97 -33.97
N ASN A 2 -12.73 14.66 -33.89
CA ASN A 2 -13.25 13.92 -32.76
C ASN A 2 -12.37 14.23 -31.51
N GLU A 3 -13.01 14.42 -30.37
CA GLU A 3 -12.31 14.62 -29.10
C GLU A 3 -11.42 13.41 -28.80
N PRO A 4 -10.16 13.58 -28.30
CA PRO A 4 -9.31 12.47 -27.90
C PRO A 4 -9.96 11.61 -26.82
N ALA A 5 -9.85 10.27 -26.95
CA ALA A 5 -10.53 9.32 -26.07
C ALA A 5 -10.24 9.54 -24.58
N ASN A 6 -8.99 9.87 -24.23
CA ASN A 6 -8.60 10.16 -22.85
C ASN A 6 -9.33 11.40 -22.27
N ARG A 7 -9.66 12.41 -23.08
CA ARG A 7 -10.45 13.56 -22.65
C ARG A 7 -11.90 13.18 -22.39
N THR A 8 -12.50 12.40 -23.29
CA THR A 8 -13.87 11.88 -23.11
C THR A 8 -13.98 11.08 -21.82
N VAL A 9 -13.03 10.14 -21.56
CA VAL A 9 -12.96 9.37 -20.29
C VAL A 9 -12.88 10.30 -19.08
N ASN A 10 -11.99 11.30 -19.13
CA ASN A 10 -11.85 12.25 -18.02
C ASN A 10 -13.10 13.12 -17.80
N ASN A 11 -13.80 13.51 -18.87
CA ASN A 11 -15.03 14.28 -18.78
C ASN A 11 -16.16 13.45 -18.14
N LEU A 12 -16.34 12.21 -18.57
CA LEU A 12 -17.31 11.27 -17.98
C LEU A 12 -16.99 11.02 -16.51
N ARG A 13 -15.71 10.74 -16.17
CA ARG A 13 -15.28 10.57 -14.78
C ARG A 13 -15.60 11.80 -13.91
N LYS A 14 -15.27 13.01 -14.40
CA LYS A 14 -15.51 14.27 -13.67
C LYS A 14 -16.98 14.61 -13.51
N SER A 15 -17.83 14.18 -14.42
CA SER A 15 -19.30 14.33 -14.30
C SER A 15 -19.94 13.30 -13.38
N GLY A 16 -19.17 12.33 -12.88
CA GLY A 16 -19.65 11.26 -12.00
C GLY A 16 -20.13 10.00 -12.73
N ASP A 17 -20.11 10.00 -14.07
CA ASP A 17 -20.44 8.82 -14.88
C ASP A 17 -19.22 7.88 -14.97
N LEU A 18 -18.91 7.21 -13.86
CA LEU A 18 -17.78 6.28 -13.79
C LEU A 18 -18.00 5.06 -14.66
N GLN A 19 -19.24 4.57 -14.77
CA GLN A 19 -19.55 3.41 -15.59
C GLN A 19 -19.37 3.73 -17.08
N GLY A 20 -19.91 4.85 -17.56
CA GLY A 20 -19.69 5.32 -18.92
C GLY A 20 -18.22 5.58 -19.25
N ALA A 21 -17.47 6.14 -18.30
CA ALA A 21 -16.03 6.34 -18.44
C ALA A 21 -15.26 5.00 -18.59
N TRP A 22 -15.65 4.00 -17.82
CA TRP A 22 -15.09 2.64 -17.88
C TRP A 22 -15.37 1.98 -19.23
N GLU A 23 -16.65 1.88 -19.62
CA GLU A 23 -17.06 1.20 -20.85
C GLU A 23 -16.45 1.86 -22.09
N PHE A 24 -16.58 3.17 -22.22
CA PHE A 24 -16.00 3.91 -23.33
C PHE A 24 -14.47 3.79 -23.35
N GLY A 25 -13.82 3.93 -22.21
CA GLY A 25 -12.36 3.93 -22.11
C GLY A 25 -11.76 2.58 -22.46
N PHE A 26 -12.33 1.45 -21.98
CA PHE A 26 -11.83 0.13 -22.31
C PHE A 26 -12.11 -0.25 -23.76
N GLN A 27 -13.25 0.15 -24.33
CA GLN A 27 -13.50 -0.01 -25.75
C GLN A 27 -12.48 0.76 -26.61
N ALA A 28 -12.18 2.01 -26.24
CA ALA A 28 -11.17 2.81 -26.94
C ALA A 28 -9.77 2.21 -26.78
N LEU A 29 -9.44 1.65 -25.62
CA LEU A 29 -8.14 1.02 -25.37
C LEU A 29 -7.93 -0.25 -26.21
N GLN A 30 -8.99 -1.00 -26.51
CA GLN A 30 -8.91 -2.14 -27.44
C GLN A 30 -8.45 -1.70 -28.83
N ALA A 31 -8.89 -0.53 -29.30
CA ALA A 31 -8.47 0.03 -30.59
C ALA A 31 -7.07 0.66 -30.56
N ALA A 32 -6.62 1.13 -29.39
CA ALA A 32 -5.33 1.81 -29.21
C ALA A 32 -4.61 1.31 -27.91
N PRO A 33 -4.15 0.05 -27.84
CA PRO A 33 -3.67 -0.56 -26.60
C PRO A 33 -2.37 0.05 -26.05
N GLN A 34 -1.68 0.87 -26.84
CA GLN A 34 -0.45 1.57 -26.45
C GLN A 34 -0.66 3.05 -26.08
N ASP A 35 -1.91 3.53 -26.07
CA ASP A 35 -2.21 4.91 -25.72
C ASP A 35 -1.99 5.14 -24.20
N THR A 36 -0.85 5.73 -23.86
CA THR A 36 -0.45 6.00 -22.46
C THR A 36 -1.34 7.02 -21.78
N TYR A 37 -1.90 8.00 -22.51
CA TYR A 37 -2.81 9.00 -21.96
C TYR A 37 -4.16 8.37 -21.62
N LEU A 38 -4.65 7.46 -22.47
CA LEU A 38 -5.88 6.73 -22.23
C LEU A 38 -5.73 5.77 -21.04
N LYS A 39 -4.59 5.05 -20.94
CA LYS A 39 -4.26 4.22 -19.78
C LYS A 39 -4.26 5.04 -18.48
N GLY A 40 -3.65 6.23 -18.49
CA GLY A 40 -3.65 7.14 -17.34
C GLY A 40 -5.07 7.60 -16.96
N ALA A 41 -5.91 7.93 -17.94
CA ALA A 41 -7.30 8.29 -17.68
C ALA A 41 -8.10 7.12 -17.06
N LEU A 42 -7.92 5.90 -17.58
CA LEU A 42 -8.54 4.69 -17.05
C LEU A 42 -8.04 4.32 -15.64
N PHE A 43 -6.77 4.56 -15.34
CA PHE A 43 -6.26 4.41 -13.97
C PHE A 43 -7.10 5.23 -12.98
N TRP A 44 -7.37 6.49 -13.29
CA TRP A 44 -8.16 7.35 -12.41
C TRP A 44 -9.63 6.91 -12.29
N VAL A 45 -10.19 6.26 -13.32
CA VAL A 45 -11.51 5.62 -13.21
C VAL A 45 -11.47 4.44 -12.24
N CYS A 46 -10.48 3.55 -12.37
CA CYS A 46 -10.25 2.44 -11.44
C CYS A 46 -10.02 2.94 -10.00
N TYR A 47 -9.23 4.00 -9.84
CA TYR A 47 -8.97 4.63 -8.55
C TYR A 47 -10.25 5.11 -7.85
N GLU A 48 -11.16 5.79 -8.57
CA GLU A 48 -12.43 6.24 -8.01
C GLU A 48 -13.33 5.06 -7.62
N PHE A 49 -13.42 4.00 -8.43
CA PHE A 49 -14.12 2.77 -8.03
C PHE A 49 -13.55 2.15 -6.78
N LEU A 50 -12.21 1.99 -6.71
CA LEU A 50 -11.52 1.47 -5.53
C LEU A 50 -11.79 2.33 -4.30
N LYS A 51 -11.72 3.66 -4.44
CA LYS A 51 -11.98 4.60 -3.36
C LYS A 51 -13.37 4.39 -2.77
N HIS A 52 -14.41 4.31 -3.60
CA HIS A 52 -15.79 4.07 -3.14
C HIS A 52 -15.94 2.74 -2.40
N GLN A 53 -15.34 1.67 -2.92
CA GLN A 53 -15.43 0.35 -2.29
C GLN A 53 -14.66 0.28 -0.98
N LEU A 54 -13.42 0.77 -0.96
CA LEU A 54 -12.55 0.72 0.23
C LEU A 54 -12.98 1.69 1.33
N GLU A 55 -13.57 2.83 1.02
CA GLU A 55 -14.17 3.71 2.03
C GLU A 55 -15.30 3.02 2.79
N ASN A 56 -16.17 2.30 2.08
CA ASN A 56 -17.25 1.52 2.70
C ASN A 56 -16.71 0.37 3.55
N LEU A 57 -15.70 -0.33 3.05
CA LEU A 57 -15.03 -1.42 3.75
C LEU A 57 -14.31 -0.91 5.01
N ASN A 58 -13.58 0.20 4.92
CA ASN A 58 -12.88 0.81 6.06
C ASN A 58 -13.84 1.33 7.14
N LYS A 59 -15.01 1.87 6.77
CA LYS A 59 -16.04 2.28 7.73
C LYS A 59 -16.54 1.08 8.55
N ARG A 60 -16.76 -0.08 7.90
CA ARG A 60 -17.18 -1.32 8.58
C ARG A 60 -16.05 -1.91 9.43
N ALA A 61 -14.83 -1.91 8.93
CA ALA A 61 -13.66 -2.38 9.67
C ALA A 61 -13.39 -1.56 10.94
N SER A 62 -13.69 -0.27 10.92
CA SER A 62 -13.54 0.61 12.10
C SER A 62 -14.53 0.30 13.22
N SER A 63 -15.64 -0.38 12.92
CA SER A 63 -16.65 -0.78 13.88
C SER A 63 -16.46 -2.19 14.45
N SER A 64 -15.49 -2.96 13.95
CA SER A 64 -15.23 -4.35 14.41
C SER A 64 -13.74 -4.67 14.32
N ASN A 65 -13.16 -5.10 15.46
CA ASN A 65 -11.73 -5.47 15.54
C ASN A 65 -11.34 -6.68 14.67
N ASN A 66 -12.30 -7.48 14.22
CA ASN A 66 -12.06 -8.70 13.45
C ASN A 66 -12.72 -8.67 12.05
N TYR A 67 -12.99 -7.47 11.54
CA TYR A 67 -13.59 -7.35 10.23
C TYR A 67 -12.64 -7.85 9.14
N ARG A 68 -13.20 -8.63 8.20
CA ARG A 68 -12.55 -9.02 6.95
C ARG A 68 -13.50 -8.72 5.79
N PRO A 69 -12.98 -8.40 4.60
CA PRO A 69 -13.81 -8.35 3.41
C PRO A 69 -14.55 -9.66 3.20
N THR A 70 -15.77 -9.59 2.70
CA THR A 70 -16.46 -10.78 2.18
C THR A 70 -15.77 -11.26 0.90
N ASP A 71 -15.96 -12.52 0.49
CA ASP A 71 -15.39 -13.06 -0.75
C ASP A 71 -15.77 -12.20 -1.95
N PHE A 72 -17.01 -11.75 -2.03
CA PHE A 72 -17.49 -10.89 -3.10
C PHE A 72 -16.77 -9.52 -3.13
N GLU A 73 -16.60 -8.88 -1.99
CA GLU A 73 -15.86 -7.60 -1.89
C GLU A 73 -14.39 -7.80 -2.22
N PHE A 74 -13.80 -8.90 -1.76
CA PHE A 74 -12.43 -9.26 -2.07
C PHE A 74 -12.24 -9.39 -3.58
N GLU A 75 -13.07 -10.20 -4.25
CA GLU A 75 -12.99 -10.40 -5.70
C GLU A 75 -13.18 -9.10 -6.48
N GLN A 76 -14.14 -8.27 -6.12
CA GLN A 76 -14.37 -6.98 -6.80
C GLN A 76 -13.15 -6.06 -6.69
N ILE A 77 -12.56 -5.93 -5.50
CA ILE A 77 -11.41 -5.06 -5.27
C ILE A 77 -10.16 -5.62 -5.94
N GLU A 78 -9.91 -6.94 -5.83
CA GLU A 78 -8.78 -7.59 -6.50
C GLU A 78 -8.86 -7.46 -8.03
N ASN A 79 -10.04 -7.59 -8.63
CA ASN A 79 -10.26 -7.39 -10.07
C ASN A 79 -9.93 -5.95 -10.51
N LEU A 80 -10.29 -4.94 -9.72
CA LEU A 80 -9.92 -3.56 -9.99
C LEU A 80 -8.41 -3.32 -9.86
N LEU A 81 -7.79 -3.88 -8.82
CA LEU A 81 -6.33 -3.82 -8.62
C LEU A 81 -5.59 -4.52 -9.75
N GLN A 82 -6.07 -5.69 -10.17
CA GLN A 82 -5.50 -6.41 -11.31
C GLN A 82 -5.65 -5.64 -12.63
N THR A 83 -6.77 -4.93 -12.79
CA THR A 83 -6.97 -4.03 -13.93
C THR A 83 -5.92 -2.91 -13.93
N ILE A 84 -5.63 -2.31 -12.77
CA ILE A 84 -4.56 -1.29 -12.62
C ILE A 84 -3.19 -1.89 -13.00
N VAL A 85 -2.88 -3.11 -12.56
CA VAL A 85 -1.64 -3.82 -12.94
C VAL A 85 -1.54 -3.97 -14.45
N ASN A 86 -2.65 -4.38 -15.10
CA ASN A 86 -2.70 -4.65 -16.54
C ASN A 86 -2.65 -3.37 -17.41
N LEU A 87 -3.07 -2.22 -16.86
CA LEU A 87 -2.91 -0.93 -17.55
C LEU A 87 -1.42 -0.59 -17.74
N ASP A 88 -0.55 -1.06 -16.84
CA ASP A 88 0.92 -0.93 -16.91
C ASP A 88 1.35 0.51 -17.26
N ILE A 89 1.03 1.45 -16.38
CA ILE A 89 1.30 2.87 -16.60
C ILE A 89 2.79 3.14 -16.34
N ALA A 90 3.54 3.38 -17.39
CA ALA A 90 5.00 3.58 -17.33
C ALA A 90 5.43 4.85 -16.58
N THR A 91 4.54 5.84 -16.49
CA THR A 91 4.82 7.17 -15.90
C THR A 91 4.19 7.37 -14.52
N GLY A 92 3.73 6.31 -13.90
CA GLY A 92 2.81 6.30 -12.77
C GLY A 92 3.34 6.80 -11.41
N GLY A 93 4.24 7.80 -11.38
CA GLY A 93 4.73 8.31 -10.09
C GLY A 93 3.63 8.87 -9.21
N LEU A 94 2.82 9.78 -9.73
CA LEU A 94 1.72 10.40 -8.98
C LEU A 94 0.58 9.41 -8.74
N GLU A 95 0.19 8.65 -9.75
CA GLU A 95 -0.91 7.69 -9.71
C GLU A 95 -0.69 6.64 -8.61
N TYR A 96 0.47 5.98 -8.61
CA TYR A 96 0.80 4.99 -7.60
C TYR A 96 0.99 5.60 -6.22
N LYS A 97 1.56 6.81 -6.11
CA LYS A 97 1.68 7.52 -4.83
C LYS A 97 0.31 7.81 -4.23
N MET A 98 -0.65 8.30 -5.04
CA MET A 98 -2.03 8.55 -4.60
C MET A 98 -2.75 7.27 -4.18
N LEU A 99 -2.53 6.17 -4.93
CA LEU A 99 -3.05 4.85 -4.56
C LEU A 99 -2.55 4.44 -3.17
N LEU A 100 -1.24 4.58 -2.90
CA LEU A 100 -0.65 4.21 -1.61
C LEU A 100 -1.10 5.11 -0.46
N VAL A 101 -1.18 6.42 -0.69
CA VAL A 101 -1.70 7.35 0.33
C VAL A 101 -3.10 6.93 0.77
N GLN A 102 -3.97 6.60 -0.20
CA GLN A 102 -5.37 6.28 0.07
C GLN A 102 -5.55 4.87 0.66
N PHE A 103 -4.82 3.88 0.15
CA PHE A 103 -5.16 2.47 0.35
C PHE A 103 -4.13 1.68 1.17
N LYS A 104 -3.03 2.28 1.65
CA LYS A 104 -1.99 1.57 2.42
C LYS A 104 -2.53 0.81 3.65
N LYS A 105 -3.61 1.28 4.27
CA LYS A 105 -4.23 0.61 5.42
C LYS A 105 -4.91 -0.71 5.04
N SER A 106 -5.22 -0.90 3.77
CA SER A 106 -5.88 -2.10 3.24
C SER A 106 -4.88 -3.13 2.67
N LEU A 107 -3.58 -2.87 2.77
CA LEU A 107 -2.52 -3.78 2.27
C LEU A 107 -2.68 -5.20 2.81
N GLU A 108 -3.08 -5.34 4.07
CA GLU A 108 -3.23 -6.65 4.72
C GLU A 108 -4.37 -7.51 4.15
N TRP A 109 -5.26 -6.93 3.36
CA TRP A 109 -6.41 -7.63 2.80
C TRP A 109 -6.24 -7.99 1.33
N PHE A 110 -5.37 -7.29 0.58
CA PHE A 110 -5.26 -7.41 -0.87
C PHE A 110 -3.82 -7.65 -1.33
N PRO A 111 -3.49 -8.89 -1.75
CA PRO A 111 -2.13 -9.24 -2.19
C PRO A 111 -1.68 -8.43 -3.41
N THR A 112 -2.57 -8.14 -4.36
CA THR A 112 -2.22 -7.34 -5.54
C THR A 112 -1.76 -5.94 -5.15
N LEU A 113 -2.31 -5.36 -4.08
CA LEU A 113 -1.87 -4.05 -3.59
C LEU A 113 -0.45 -4.11 -3.02
N ILE A 114 -0.07 -5.20 -2.34
CA ILE A 114 1.32 -5.40 -1.85
C ILE A 114 2.28 -5.56 -3.03
N HIS A 115 1.90 -6.34 -4.04
CA HIS A 115 2.71 -6.47 -5.26
C HIS A 115 2.90 -5.14 -5.99
N LEU A 116 1.85 -4.29 -6.05
CA LEU A 116 1.96 -2.93 -6.59
C LEU A 116 2.96 -2.07 -5.80
N VAL A 117 2.92 -2.13 -4.45
CA VAL A 117 3.90 -1.44 -3.60
C VAL A 117 5.32 -1.89 -3.93
N LEU A 118 5.58 -3.19 -3.93
CA LEU A 118 6.91 -3.74 -4.15
C LEU A 118 7.42 -3.48 -5.57
N ARG A 119 6.53 -3.49 -6.58
CA ARG A 119 6.87 -3.18 -7.98
C ARG A 119 7.17 -1.71 -8.22
N HIS A 120 6.41 -0.82 -7.60
CA HIS A 120 6.49 0.64 -7.80
C HIS A 120 7.08 1.39 -6.60
N GLN A 121 7.89 0.70 -5.79
CA GLN A 121 8.47 1.26 -4.56
C GLN A 121 9.26 2.56 -4.76
N THR A 122 9.78 2.81 -5.96
CA THR A 122 10.54 4.03 -6.29
C THR A 122 9.74 5.31 -6.05
N VAL A 123 8.40 5.28 -6.16
CA VAL A 123 7.54 6.44 -5.87
C VAL A 123 7.53 6.82 -4.39
N LEU A 124 8.03 5.94 -3.51
CA LEU A 124 8.14 6.17 -2.07
C LEU A 124 9.50 6.76 -1.68
N PHE A 125 10.44 6.90 -2.63
CA PHE A 125 11.79 7.35 -2.34
C PHE A 125 12.06 8.79 -2.77
N ASP A 126 11.02 9.56 -3.12
CA ASP A 126 11.14 11.01 -3.29
C ASP A 126 11.17 11.74 -1.92
N ASP A 127 11.62 13.00 -1.93
CA ASP A 127 11.81 13.77 -0.69
C ASP A 127 10.49 13.99 0.07
N GLU A 128 9.37 14.14 -0.64
CA GLU A 128 8.06 14.30 -0.02
C GLU A 128 7.62 13.02 0.71
N ALA A 129 7.78 11.86 0.07
CA ALA A 129 7.40 10.58 0.66
C ALA A 129 8.29 10.17 1.84
N LYS A 130 9.55 10.65 1.88
CA LYS A 130 10.50 10.40 2.98
C LYS A 130 10.27 11.30 4.17
N THR A 131 9.61 12.45 3.99
CA THR A 131 9.48 13.46 5.04
C THR A 131 8.26 13.18 5.93
N PRO A 132 8.44 13.11 7.27
CA PRO A 132 7.31 13.09 8.19
C PRO A 132 6.50 14.39 8.07
N PHE A 133 5.21 14.34 8.34
CA PHE A 133 4.38 15.54 8.30
C PHE A 133 3.72 15.83 9.64
N GLN A 134 3.46 17.12 9.90
CA GLN A 134 2.80 17.56 11.12
C GLN A 134 1.28 17.49 10.93
N ALA A 135 0.61 16.66 11.74
CA ALA A 135 -0.84 16.62 11.86
C ALA A 135 -1.31 17.29 13.17
N GLU A 136 -2.60 17.52 13.33
CA GLU A 136 -3.18 18.13 14.54
C GLU A 136 -2.79 17.40 15.84
N LYS A 137 -2.68 16.08 15.80
CA LYS A 137 -2.36 15.21 16.95
C LYS A 137 -0.87 14.95 17.13
N GLY A 138 -0.01 15.61 16.36
CA GLY A 138 1.44 15.45 16.40
C GLY A 138 2.04 15.00 15.07
N GLU A 139 3.33 14.72 15.11
CA GLU A 139 4.08 14.29 13.93
C GLU A 139 3.69 12.87 13.51
N VAL A 140 3.41 12.71 12.22
CA VAL A 140 3.03 11.43 11.59
C VAL A 140 4.22 10.90 10.79
N PRO A 141 4.51 9.59 10.85
CA PRO A 141 5.57 8.98 10.06
C PRO A 141 5.44 9.29 8.57
N SER A 142 6.57 9.37 7.88
CA SER A 142 6.61 9.55 6.43
C SER A 142 5.79 8.49 5.69
N LEU A 143 5.34 8.81 4.47
CA LEU A 143 4.59 7.86 3.65
C LEU A 143 5.40 6.59 3.41
N MET A 144 6.69 6.73 3.10
CA MET A 144 7.61 5.62 2.88
C MET A 144 7.66 4.69 4.09
N LEU A 145 7.96 5.24 5.28
CA LEU A 145 8.10 4.47 6.51
C LEU A 145 6.77 3.80 6.92
N SER A 146 5.67 4.55 6.85
CA SER A 146 4.35 3.99 7.17
C SER A 146 3.92 2.89 6.21
N THR A 147 4.28 2.97 4.91
CA THR A 147 4.01 1.92 3.94
C THR A 147 4.85 0.67 4.22
N ALA A 148 6.14 0.82 4.51
CA ALA A 148 7.00 -0.33 4.84
C ALA A 148 6.50 -1.09 6.08
N ARG A 149 6.04 -0.38 7.11
CA ARG A 149 5.42 -0.98 8.29
C ARG A 149 4.13 -1.74 7.96
N GLN A 150 3.29 -1.18 7.08
CA GLN A 150 2.07 -1.86 6.63
C GLN A 150 2.38 -3.12 5.80
N VAL A 151 3.42 -3.09 4.95
CA VAL A 151 3.88 -4.28 4.20
C VAL A 151 4.37 -5.37 5.16
N ALA A 152 5.18 -5.02 6.17
CA ALA A 152 5.61 -5.97 7.19
C ALA A 152 4.42 -6.59 7.95
N SER A 153 3.46 -5.75 8.37
CA SER A 153 2.24 -6.20 9.05
C SER A 153 1.39 -7.12 8.16
N ALA A 154 1.22 -6.77 6.90
CA ALA A 154 0.49 -7.57 5.93
C ALA A 154 1.15 -8.95 5.70
N TRP A 155 2.48 -8.98 5.57
CA TRP A 155 3.22 -10.25 5.47
C TRP A 155 3.00 -11.13 6.71
N LEU A 156 3.11 -10.57 7.92
CA LEU A 156 2.89 -11.32 9.15
C LEU A 156 1.50 -11.96 9.24
N ARG A 157 0.47 -11.28 8.73
CA ARG A 157 -0.92 -11.75 8.81
C ARG A 157 -1.33 -12.68 7.69
N ALA A 158 -0.79 -12.47 6.49
CA ALA A 158 -1.29 -13.10 5.27
C ALA A 158 -0.30 -14.05 4.58
N ARG A 159 0.92 -14.20 5.09
CA ARG A 159 2.00 -15.00 4.50
C ARG A 159 1.60 -16.43 4.12
N GLU A 160 0.74 -17.04 4.91
CA GLU A 160 0.29 -18.42 4.71
C GLU A 160 -0.70 -18.55 3.54
N TYR A 161 -1.40 -17.47 3.24
CA TYR A 161 -2.45 -17.45 2.22
C TYR A 161 -1.94 -16.95 0.87
N TRP A 162 -0.98 -15.99 0.87
CA TRP A 162 -0.59 -15.25 -0.33
C TRP A 162 0.81 -15.56 -0.84
N HIS A 163 1.53 -16.47 -0.19
CA HIS A 163 2.89 -16.87 -0.57
C HIS A 163 3.84 -15.68 -0.85
N LEU A 164 3.70 -14.62 -0.06
CA LEU A 164 4.54 -13.43 -0.18
C LEU A 164 6.00 -13.78 0.16
N ASP A 165 6.92 -13.50 -0.76
CA ASP A 165 8.34 -13.76 -0.55
C ASP A 165 8.91 -12.82 0.52
N LEU A 166 9.35 -13.41 1.63
CA LEU A 166 9.99 -12.68 2.72
C LEU A 166 11.20 -11.88 2.23
N ASN A 167 11.99 -12.40 1.30
CA ASN A 167 13.18 -11.72 0.81
C ASN A 167 12.83 -10.40 0.13
N GLN A 168 11.74 -10.36 -0.64
CA GLN A 168 11.26 -9.12 -1.26
C GLN A 168 10.79 -8.11 -0.21
N VAL A 169 10.06 -8.58 0.80
CA VAL A 169 9.62 -7.73 1.93
C VAL A 169 10.82 -7.17 2.70
N MET A 170 11.80 -8.02 3.02
CA MET A 170 13.03 -7.60 3.72
C MET A 170 13.87 -6.63 2.89
N ALA A 171 14.01 -6.87 1.59
CA ALA A 171 14.71 -5.95 0.68
C ALA A 171 14.07 -4.56 0.70
N PHE A 172 12.73 -4.49 0.63
CA PHE A 172 12.00 -3.22 0.70
C PHE A 172 12.16 -2.53 2.07
N ILE A 173 12.10 -3.28 3.19
CA ILE A 173 12.32 -2.75 4.53
C ILE A 173 13.75 -2.19 4.67
N ASN A 174 14.75 -2.94 4.22
CA ASN A 174 16.15 -2.52 4.30
C ASN A 174 16.41 -1.26 3.44
N GLN A 175 15.88 -1.22 2.22
CA GLN A 175 15.98 -0.03 1.37
C GLN A 175 15.26 1.17 1.99
N THR A 176 14.10 0.96 2.63
CA THR A 176 13.40 2.01 3.38
C THR A 176 14.28 2.54 4.52
N ARG A 177 14.94 1.66 5.27
CA ARG A 177 15.84 2.04 6.36
C ARG A 177 17.02 2.88 5.88
N GLU A 178 17.66 2.50 4.78
CA GLU A 178 18.80 3.21 4.20
C GLU A 178 18.42 4.62 3.71
N GLN A 179 17.19 4.77 3.24
CA GLN A 179 16.71 6.00 2.63
C GLN A 179 15.95 6.93 3.59
N ALA A 180 15.57 6.43 4.77
CA ALA A 180 14.73 7.19 5.69
C ALA A 180 15.49 8.32 6.39
N SER A 181 14.95 9.52 6.32
CA SER A 181 15.31 10.66 7.16
C SER A 181 14.56 10.66 8.51
N ASP A 182 13.50 9.89 8.62
CA ASP A 182 12.61 9.79 9.77
C ASP A 182 13.16 8.84 10.84
N THR A 183 14.22 9.27 11.53
CA THR A 183 14.88 8.48 12.58
C THR A 183 14.02 8.25 13.82
N LYS A 184 13.07 9.16 14.10
CA LYS A 184 12.20 9.10 15.27
C LYS A 184 11.24 7.91 15.23
N HIS A 185 10.68 7.64 14.06
CA HIS A 185 9.71 6.57 13.88
C HIS A 185 10.34 5.24 13.41
N MET A 186 11.64 5.23 13.08
CA MET A 186 12.37 4.06 12.60
C MET A 186 12.28 2.88 13.57
N MET A 187 12.31 3.14 14.86
CA MET A 187 12.20 2.12 15.91
C MET A 187 10.99 1.18 15.70
N TRP A 188 9.89 1.69 15.17
CA TRP A 188 8.71 0.87 14.93
C TRP A 188 8.85 -0.01 13.68
N LEU A 189 9.61 0.44 12.67
CA LEU A 189 9.97 -0.41 11.54
C LEU A 189 10.89 -1.54 11.97
N ASP A 190 11.90 -1.24 12.81
CA ASP A 190 12.79 -2.24 13.38
C ASP A 190 12.04 -3.30 14.18
N TYR A 191 11.03 -2.87 14.96
CA TYR A 191 10.16 -3.76 15.71
C TYR A 191 9.32 -4.67 14.79
N ASP A 192 8.71 -4.10 13.75
CA ASP A 192 7.92 -4.86 12.78
C ASP A 192 8.81 -5.83 11.98
N GLN A 193 10.03 -5.43 11.61
CA GLN A 193 11.02 -6.29 10.97
C GLN A 193 11.46 -7.45 11.89
N ALA A 194 11.73 -7.16 13.16
CA ALA A 194 12.10 -8.20 14.12
C ALA A 194 11.01 -9.28 14.24
N LYS A 195 9.72 -8.90 14.24
CA LYS A 195 8.62 -9.86 14.20
C LYS A 195 8.66 -10.75 12.96
N CYS A 196 8.91 -10.17 11.78
CA CYS A 196 9.04 -10.95 10.55
C CYS A 196 10.20 -11.95 10.64
N LEU A 197 11.34 -11.54 11.17
CA LEU A 197 12.51 -12.39 11.35
C LEU A 197 12.27 -13.53 12.36
N VAL A 198 11.58 -13.26 13.47
CA VAL A 198 11.16 -14.31 14.45
C VAL A 198 10.31 -15.37 13.77
N VAL A 199 9.31 -14.96 13.01
CA VAL A 199 8.41 -15.89 12.29
C VAL A 199 9.18 -16.69 11.22
N ALA A 200 10.25 -16.12 10.65
CA ALA A 200 11.12 -16.79 9.70
C ALA A 200 12.21 -17.68 10.36
N GLY A 201 12.24 -17.76 11.69
CA GLY A 201 13.25 -18.53 12.43
C GLY A 201 14.63 -17.86 12.50
N GLN A 202 14.75 -16.59 12.12
CA GLN A 202 16.01 -15.83 12.12
C GLN A 202 16.18 -15.08 13.45
N TYR A 203 16.27 -15.82 14.54
CA TYR A 203 16.22 -15.29 15.91
C TYR A 203 17.38 -14.35 16.27
N ASP A 204 18.59 -14.64 15.82
CA ASP A 204 19.76 -13.79 16.13
C ASP A 204 19.61 -12.40 15.53
N GLN A 205 19.19 -12.30 14.26
CA GLN A 205 18.95 -11.04 13.59
C GLN A 205 17.78 -10.28 14.24
N ALA A 206 16.70 -10.99 14.59
CA ALA A 206 15.57 -10.41 15.30
C ALA A 206 15.99 -9.82 16.65
N ARG A 207 16.86 -10.53 17.39
CA ARG A 207 17.39 -10.08 18.68
C ARG A 207 18.23 -8.81 18.56
N GLU A 208 19.07 -8.69 17.55
CA GLU A 208 19.86 -7.49 17.29
C GLU A 208 18.98 -6.25 17.10
N LEU A 209 17.85 -6.38 16.40
CA LEU A 209 16.91 -5.29 16.19
C LEU A 209 16.09 -4.95 17.44
N ILE A 210 15.63 -5.97 18.20
CA ILE A 210 14.70 -5.73 19.30
C ILE A 210 15.35 -5.25 20.59
N LEU A 211 16.60 -5.69 20.88
CA LEU A 211 17.27 -5.34 22.14
C LEU A 211 17.46 -3.82 22.34
N PRO A 212 17.85 -3.01 21.35
CA PRO A 212 17.93 -1.56 21.51
C PRO A 212 16.55 -0.93 21.82
N ILE A 213 15.49 -1.47 21.24
CA ILE A 213 14.11 -0.99 21.45
C ILE A 213 13.68 -1.28 22.89
N LEU A 214 13.86 -2.51 23.34
CA LEU A 214 13.51 -2.92 24.72
C LEU A 214 14.27 -2.10 25.76
N ARG A 215 15.58 -1.84 25.55
CA ARG A 215 16.37 -0.99 26.44
C ARG A 215 15.84 0.44 26.52
N LYS A 216 15.41 1.01 25.37
CA LYS A 216 14.84 2.36 25.32
C LYS A 216 13.46 2.45 25.96
N LYS A 217 12.69 1.34 25.90
CA LYS A 217 11.28 1.27 26.31
C LYS A 217 11.04 0.48 27.61
N GLN A 218 12.07 0.30 28.44
CA GLN A 218 12.02 -0.49 29.68
C GLN A 218 10.89 -0.11 30.65
N LYS A 219 10.43 1.13 30.62
CA LYS A 219 9.37 1.64 31.53
C LYS A 219 7.96 1.43 30.96
N GLU A 220 7.83 0.96 29.72
CA GLU A 220 6.54 0.76 29.08
C GLU A 220 6.09 -0.70 29.21
N SER A 221 4.89 -0.92 29.76
CA SER A 221 4.38 -2.28 30.05
C SER A 221 4.33 -3.22 28.83
N TRP A 222 4.06 -2.68 27.65
CA TRP A 222 4.02 -3.47 26.41
C TRP A 222 5.38 -4.08 26.04
N ALA A 223 6.47 -3.43 26.42
CA ALA A 223 7.83 -3.95 26.13
C ALA A 223 8.09 -5.31 26.80
N TRP A 224 7.34 -5.65 27.84
CA TRP A 224 7.46 -6.89 28.59
C TRP A 224 6.35 -7.90 28.29
N GLY A 225 5.18 -7.44 27.81
CA GLY A 225 4.01 -8.30 27.59
C GLY A 225 3.86 -8.79 26.15
N GLU A 226 4.33 -8.00 25.17
CA GLU A 226 4.18 -8.30 23.73
C GLU A 226 5.50 -8.66 23.04
N SER A 227 6.60 -8.81 23.80
CA SER A 227 7.84 -9.30 23.22
C SER A 227 7.59 -10.62 22.51
N PRO A 228 7.96 -10.78 21.22
CA PRO A 228 7.91 -12.07 20.56
C PRO A 228 8.66 -13.05 21.47
N ARG A 229 8.02 -14.14 21.87
CA ARG A 229 8.71 -15.20 22.63
C ARG A 229 9.81 -15.74 21.73
N VAL A 230 11.04 -15.34 22.03
CA VAL A 230 12.25 -15.81 21.37
C VAL A 230 12.64 -17.13 22.01
#